data_99a5ac1bbeb7acad09c9c217154cd8f4
#
_entry.id   99a5ac1bbeb7acad09c9c217154cd8f4
#
_cell.length_a   1.000
_cell.length_b   1.000
_cell.length_c   1.000
_cell.angle_alpha   90.00
_cell.angle_beta   90.00
_cell.angle_gamma   90.00
#
_symmetry.space_group_name_H-M   'P 1'
#
loop_
_entity.id
_entity.type
_entity.pdbx_description
1 polymer ?
#
loop_
_entity_poly.entity_id
_entity_poly.type
_entity_poly.pdbx_seq_one_letter_code
_entity_poly.pdbx_strand_id
1 'polypeptide(L)'
;MYSDASDKGIGAFIKDTDYICHRNFTKLESNKSSTFRELIAVSYSIESFSFYLKNKSVVWHTDNYAITRIIPKGSNKEELQNTSLQIYNICNQFNIKLRVVWIPRAFNNKADQMSRYIDQDDWQITKLLFDHVNRKWGPLTIDRFANNENAKLKRFNSKFSCPDTEAMDAFTQDWKNENNLLVPPVKDIIKVIRKINQGNVQGVLIIPFW
;
A
#
# COMPACT_ATOMS: atom_id res chain seq x y z
N MET A 1 1.42 -14.95 4.93
CA MET A 1 1.49 -13.92 3.87
C MET A 1 2.40 -14.37 2.75
N TYR A 2 2.24 -13.80 1.58
CA TYR A 2 3.01 -14.11 0.38
C TYR A 2 3.43 -12.82 -0.30
N SER A 3 4.64 -12.75 -0.82
CA SER A 3 5.10 -11.66 -1.68
C SER A 3 5.96 -12.16 -2.83
N ASP A 4 6.02 -11.35 -3.86
CA ASP A 4 6.88 -11.55 -5.04
C ASP A 4 7.30 -10.20 -5.62
N ALA A 5 8.43 -10.20 -6.32
CA ALA A 5 8.94 -9.05 -7.04
C ALA A 5 9.31 -9.43 -8.49
N SER A 6 8.52 -8.94 -9.42
CA SER A 6 8.83 -9.05 -10.86
C SER A 6 9.94 -8.07 -11.27
N ASP A 7 10.14 -7.89 -12.56
CA ASP A 7 10.94 -6.80 -13.14
C ASP A 7 10.18 -5.46 -13.11
N LYS A 8 8.86 -5.48 -12.97
CA LYS A 8 7.98 -4.31 -13.04
C LYS A 8 7.55 -3.77 -11.68
N GLY A 9 7.33 -4.66 -10.72
CA GLY A 9 6.74 -4.24 -9.47
C GLY A 9 6.71 -5.30 -8.38
N ILE A 10 6.01 -4.95 -7.34
CA ILE A 10 5.79 -5.72 -6.11
C ILE A 10 4.35 -6.23 -6.09
N GLY A 11 4.16 -7.45 -5.64
CA GLY A 11 2.86 -8.01 -5.32
C GLY A 11 2.89 -8.78 -4.01
N ALA A 12 1.88 -8.58 -3.17
CA ALA A 12 1.72 -9.38 -1.95
C ALA A 12 0.25 -9.53 -1.55
N PHE A 13 -0.02 -10.56 -0.75
CA PHE A 13 -1.37 -10.79 -0.22
C PHE A 13 -1.35 -11.52 1.13
N ILE A 14 -2.40 -11.33 1.89
CA ILE A 14 -2.69 -12.10 3.10
C ILE A 14 -3.59 -13.27 2.70
N LYS A 15 -3.12 -14.50 2.95
CA LYS A 15 -3.87 -15.72 2.61
C LYS A 15 -5.26 -15.73 3.27
N ASP A 16 -6.24 -16.23 2.53
CA ASP A 16 -7.64 -16.39 2.96
C ASP A 16 -8.33 -15.04 3.30
N THR A 17 -7.83 -13.95 2.70
CA THR A 17 -8.42 -12.61 2.77
C THR A 17 -8.39 -11.93 1.41
N ASP A 18 -9.10 -10.78 1.30
CA ASP A 18 -9.05 -9.89 0.13
C ASP A 18 -7.94 -8.84 0.23
N TYR A 19 -7.08 -8.92 1.27
CA TYR A 19 -6.00 -7.97 1.43
C TYR A 19 -4.87 -8.28 0.46
N ILE A 20 -4.75 -7.45 -0.54
CA ILE A 20 -3.68 -7.45 -1.54
C ILE A 20 -2.99 -6.09 -1.54
N CYS A 21 -1.70 -6.06 -1.78
CA CYS A 21 -0.99 -4.83 -2.12
C CYS A 21 -0.08 -5.05 -3.34
N HIS A 22 0.10 -3.99 -4.09
CA HIS A 22 0.99 -3.96 -5.24
C HIS A 22 1.45 -2.52 -5.47
N ARG A 23 2.60 -2.34 -6.08
CA ARG A 23 3.06 -1.11 -6.71
C ARG A 23 4.09 -1.39 -7.79
N ASN A 24 4.22 -0.47 -8.72
CA ASN A 24 5.31 -0.51 -9.68
C ASN A 24 6.63 -0.10 -9.03
N PHE A 25 7.73 -0.65 -9.54
CA PHE A 25 9.06 -0.17 -9.17
C PHE A 25 9.35 1.18 -9.81
N THR A 26 10.10 2.00 -9.09
CA THR A 26 10.80 3.12 -9.71
C THR A 26 11.89 2.60 -10.65
N LYS A 27 12.36 3.45 -11.58
CA LYS A 27 13.44 3.11 -12.50
C LYS A 27 14.74 2.70 -11.76
N LEU A 28 14.99 3.25 -10.59
CA LEU A 28 16.14 2.90 -9.76
C LEU A 28 15.99 1.50 -9.14
N GLU A 29 14.80 1.17 -8.63
CA GLU A 29 14.53 -0.13 -8.02
C GLU A 29 14.50 -1.26 -9.06
N SER A 30 13.93 -1.03 -10.25
CA SER A 30 13.86 -2.04 -11.32
C SER A 30 15.25 -2.49 -11.80
N ASN A 31 16.26 -1.62 -11.70
CA ASN A 31 17.65 -1.91 -12.05
C ASN A 31 18.45 -2.64 -10.94
N LYS A 32 17.84 -2.86 -9.78
CA LYS A 32 18.49 -3.57 -8.66
C LYS A 32 18.42 -5.09 -8.82
N SER A 33 19.22 -5.80 -8.00
CA SER A 33 19.21 -7.26 -7.99
C SER A 33 17.84 -7.84 -7.64
N SER A 34 17.53 -9.05 -8.12
CA SER A 34 16.28 -9.73 -7.76
C SER A 34 16.10 -9.89 -6.25
N THR A 35 17.20 -10.22 -5.53
CA THR A 35 17.17 -10.32 -4.07
C THR A 35 16.81 -8.99 -3.40
N PHE A 36 17.32 -7.86 -3.90
CA PHE A 36 16.98 -6.55 -3.39
C PHE A 36 15.51 -6.21 -3.64
N ARG A 37 15.01 -6.47 -4.87
CA ARG A 37 13.60 -6.25 -5.23
C ARG A 37 12.65 -7.08 -4.38
N GLU A 38 12.99 -8.35 -4.14
CA GLU A 38 12.22 -9.23 -3.24
C GLU A 38 12.22 -8.73 -1.79
N LEU A 39 13.36 -8.24 -1.31
CA LEU A 39 13.46 -7.71 0.06
C LEU A 39 12.64 -6.42 0.22
N ILE A 40 12.65 -5.54 -0.79
CA ILE A 40 11.76 -4.37 -0.83
C ILE A 40 10.29 -4.81 -0.87
N ALA A 41 9.95 -5.89 -1.60
CA ALA A 41 8.58 -6.40 -1.61
C ALA A 41 8.10 -6.79 -0.21
N VAL A 42 8.96 -7.42 0.59
CA VAL A 42 8.65 -7.73 2.00
C VAL A 42 8.49 -6.45 2.82
N SER A 43 9.45 -5.51 2.73
CA SER A 43 9.42 -4.25 3.49
C SER A 43 8.15 -3.44 3.20
N TYR A 44 7.88 -3.18 1.93
CA TYR A 44 6.70 -2.46 1.46
C TYR A 44 5.39 -3.10 1.91
N SER A 45 5.31 -4.42 1.81
CA SER A 45 4.08 -5.13 2.12
C SER A 45 3.82 -5.22 3.62
N ILE A 46 4.86 -5.39 4.46
CA ILE A 46 4.72 -5.33 5.92
C ILE A 46 4.24 -3.94 6.34
N GLU A 47 4.82 -2.89 5.78
CA GLU A 47 4.41 -1.52 6.07
C GLU A 47 2.97 -1.27 5.65
N SER A 48 2.61 -1.63 4.41
CA SER A 48 1.25 -1.47 3.88
C SER A 48 0.18 -2.23 4.67
N PHE A 49 0.54 -3.38 5.25
CA PHE A 49 -0.37 -4.17 6.09
C PHE A 49 -0.15 -4.00 7.59
N SER A 50 0.69 -3.06 8.02
CA SER A 50 1.10 -2.92 9.42
C SER A 50 -0.07 -2.85 10.40
N PHE A 51 -1.14 -2.15 10.04
CA PHE A 51 -2.36 -2.06 10.85
C PHE A 51 -3.01 -3.44 11.07
N TYR A 52 -3.13 -4.25 10.03
CA TYR A 52 -3.74 -5.59 10.10
C TYR A 52 -2.84 -6.62 10.77
N LEU A 53 -1.52 -6.41 10.72
CA LEU A 53 -0.51 -7.31 11.27
C LEU A 53 -0.14 -6.97 12.72
N LYS A 54 -0.55 -5.82 13.23
CA LYS A 54 -0.23 -5.36 14.59
C LYS A 54 -0.55 -6.43 15.64
N ASN A 55 0.44 -6.70 16.52
CA ASN A 55 0.37 -7.68 17.61
C ASN A 55 0.19 -9.14 17.13
N LYS A 56 0.57 -9.48 15.90
CA LYS A 56 0.41 -10.82 15.34
C LYS A 56 1.73 -11.54 15.09
N SER A 57 1.67 -12.87 15.11
CA SER A 57 2.72 -13.72 14.57
C SER A 57 2.41 -14.03 13.11
N VAL A 58 3.35 -13.70 12.22
CA VAL A 58 3.18 -13.76 10.77
C VAL A 58 4.17 -14.73 10.17
N VAL A 59 3.66 -15.72 9.41
CA VAL A 59 4.49 -16.55 8.54
C VAL A 59 4.49 -15.93 7.15
N TRP A 60 5.68 -15.57 6.67
CA TRP A 60 5.91 -14.95 5.38
C TRP A 60 6.50 -15.95 4.40
N HIS A 61 5.88 -16.12 3.24
CA HIS A 61 6.31 -17.04 2.21
C HIS A 61 6.96 -16.26 1.05
N THR A 62 8.13 -16.71 0.61
CA THR A 62 8.88 -16.18 -0.52
C THR A 62 9.53 -17.34 -1.30
N ASP A 63 9.68 -17.21 -2.60
CA ASP A 63 10.43 -18.16 -3.42
C ASP A 63 11.93 -17.79 -3.57
N ASN A 64 12.35 -16.69 -2.92
CA ASN A 64 13.75 -16.30 -2.84
C ASN A 64 14.39 -16.80 -1.54
N TYR A 65 15.22 -17.85 -1.65
CA TYR A 65 15.89 -18.44 -0.49
C TYR A 65 16.77 -17.47 0.29
N ALA A 66 17.41 -16.49 -0.38
CA ALA A 66 18.28 -15.52 0.28
C ALA A 66 17.52 -14.67 1.31
N ILE A 67 16.25 -14.34 1.06
CA ILE A 67 15.39 -13.55 1.94
C ILE A 67 15.21 -14.23 3.30
N THR A 68 15.10 -15.56 3.33
CA THR A 68 14.94 -16.34 4.57
C THR A 68 16.16 -16.25 5.48
N ARG A 69 17.31 -15.84 4.93
CA ARG A 69 18.56 -15.63 5.66
C ARG A 69 18.79 -14.17 6.02
N ILE A 70 18.53 -13.27 5.06
CA ILE A 70 18.80 -11.84 5.21
C ILE A 70 17.93 -11.22 6.31
N ILE A 71 16.64 -11.53 6.33
CA ILE A 71 15.72 -10.94 7.31
C ILE A 71 16.13 -11.26 8.76
N PRO A 72 16.41 -12.53 9.15
CA PRO A 72 16.80 -12.82 10.53
C PRO A 72 18.25 -12.58 10.88
N LYS A 73 19.19 -12.53 9.90
CA LYS A 73 20.63 -12.50 10.16
C LYS A 73 21.33 -11.26 9.62
N GLY A 74 20.65 -10.46 8.80
CA GLY A 74 21.25 -9.34 8.09
C GLY A 74 22.06 -9.75 6.85
N SER A 75 22.76 -8.78 6.27
CA SER A 75 23.56 -8.90 5.04
C SER A 75 24.80 -8.04 5.13
N ASN A 76 25.92 -8.51 4.53
CA ASN A 76 27.13 -7.70 4.37
C ASN A 76 27.01 -6.66 3.24
N LYS A 77 25.95 -6.70 2.43
CA LYS A 77 25.67 -5.68 1.42
C LYS A 77 24.83 -4.59 2.06
N GLU A 78 25.35 -3.36 2.05
CA GLU A 78 24.74 -2.21 2.72
C GLU A 78 23.26 -2.01 2.36
N GLU A 79 22.91 -2.04 1.08
CA GLU A 79 21.53 -1.84 0.63
C GLU A 79 20.57 -2.93 1.15
N LEU A 80 21.02 -4.18 1.21
CA LEU A 80 20.22 -5.29 1.76
C LEU A 80 20.12 -5.20 3.28
N GLN A 81 21.20 -4.79 3.94
CA GLN A 81 21.20 -4.58 5.39
C GLN A 81 20.26 -3.46 5.79
N ASN A 82 20.30 -2.32 5.10
CA ASN A 82 19.43 -1.18 5.37
C ASN A 82 17.95 -1.56 5.22
N THR A 83 17.59 -2.30 4.16
CA THR A 83 16.20 -2.77 3.96
C THR A 83 15.81 -3.79 5.04
N SER A 84 16.72 -4.69 5.43
CA SER A 84 16.46 -5.64 6.53
C SER A 84 16.22 -4.92 7.87
N LEU A 85 16.96 -3.86 8.16
CA LEU A 85 16.75 -3.03 9.34
C LEU A 85 15.42 -2.27 9.30
N GLN A 86 14.99 -1.80 8.12
CA GLN A 86 13.65 -1.20 7.96
C GLN A 86 12.55 -2.21 8.32
N ILE A 87 12.64 -3.44 7.79
CA ILE A 87 11.69 -4.52 8.13
C ILE A 87 11.67 -4.77 9.64
N TYR A 88 12.84 -4.87 10.26
CA TYR A 88 12.96 -5.07 11.71
C TYR A 88 12.31 -3.93 12.49
N ASN A 89 12.55 -2.67 12.12
CA ASN A 89 11.99 -1.50 12.78
C ASN A 89 10.45 -1.47 12.68
N ILE A 90 9.89 -1.75 11.49
CA ILE A 90 8.44 -1.86 11.29
C ILE A 90 7.87 -2.97 12.17
N CYS A 91 8.50 -4.14 12.19
CA CYS A 91 8.05 -5.25 13.02
C CYS A 91 8.05 -4.89 14.51
N ASN A 92 9.06 -4.20 14.99
CA ASN A 92 9.14 -3.72 16.39
C ASN A 92 8.05 -2.68 16.69
N GLN A 93 7.90 -1.68 15.82
CA GLN A 93 6.90 -0.60 15.99
C GLN A 93 5.49 -1.16 16.14
N PHE A 94 5.14 -2.18 15.37
CA PHE A 94 3.81 -2.77 15.35
C PHE A 94 3.69 -4.08 16.14
N ASN A 95 4.75 -4.47 16.88
CA ASN A 95 4.80 -5.74 17.63
C ASN A 95 4.43 -6.96 16.76
N ILE A 96 5.06 -7.05 15.57
CA ILE A 96 4.87 -8.14 14.61
C ILE A 96 5.98 -9.17 14.81
N LYS A 97 5.62 -10.43 15.07
CA LYS A 97 6.57 -11.55 15.12
C LYS A 97 6.67 -12.17 13.73
N LEU A 98 7.72 -11.83 12.98
CA LEU A 98 7.91 -12.27 11.60
C LEU A 98 8.74 -13.54 11.52
N ARG A 99 8.22 -14.56 10.83
CA ARG A 99 8.95 -15.77 10.42
C ARG A 99 8.90 -15.91 8.91
N VAL A 100 10.05 -15.94 8.25
CA VAL A 100 10.14 -16.09 6.79
C VAL A 100 10.41 -17.55 6.43
N VAL A 101 9.66 -18.07 5.45
CA VAL A 101 9.72 -19.45 4.98
C VAL A 101 9.86 -19.45 3.46
N TRP A 102 10.82 -20.23 2.96
CA TRP A 102 10.96 -20.45 1.53
C TRP A 102 9.89 -21.42 1.03
N ILE A 103 9.36 -21.13 -0.15
CA ILE A 103 8.46 -22.02 -0.90
C ILE A 103 8.93 -22.13 -2.36
N PRO A 104 8.68 -23.26 -3.03
CA PRO A 104 8.87 -23.35 -4.47
C PRO A 104 8.04 -22.32 -5.22
N ARG A 105 8.59 -21.74 -6.29
CA ARG A 105 7.94 -20.72 -7.11
C ARG A 105 6.53 -21.12 -7.58
N ALA A 106 6.32 -22.39 -7.89
CA ALA A 106 5.01 -22.93 -8.28
C ALA A 106 3.90 -22.68 -7.24
N PHE A 107 4.25 -22.47 -5.97
CA PHE A 107 3.30 -22.15 -4.89
C PHE A 107 3.19 -20.63 -4.61
N ASN A 108 3.93 -19.77 -5.35
CA ASN A 108 3.89 -18.32 -5.22
C ASN A 108 3.17 -17.60 -6.37
N ASN A 109 2.45 -18.34 -7.22
CA ASN A 109 1.83 -17.84 -8.47
C ASN A 109 0.94 -16.62 -8.25
N LYS A 110 0.15 -16.56 -7.16
CA LYS A 110 -0.74 -15.42 -6.91
C LYS A 110 0.06 -14.15 -6.61
N ALA A 111 1.15 -14.23 -5.86
CA ALA A 111 2.01 -13.07 -5.61
C ALA A 111 2.75 -12.65 -6.89
N ASP A 112 3.24 -13.59 -7.71
CA ASP A 112 3.86 -13.31 -9.03
C ASP A 112 2.86 -12.58 -9.95
N GLN A 113 1.59 -12.99 -10.02
CA GLN A 113 0.58 -12.27 -10.77
C GLN A 113 0.35 -10.85 -10.23
N MET A 114 0.30 -10.67 -8.90
CA MET A 114 0.13 -9.36 -8.29
C MET A 114 1.33 -8.44 -8.51
N SER A 115 2.56 -8.97 -8.61
CA SER A 115 3.76 -8.18 -8.90
C SER A 115 3.78 -7.58 -10.32
N ARG A 116 2.89 -8.07 -11.20
CA ARG A 116 2.71 -7.62 -12.60
C ARG A 116 1.39 -6.90 -12.81
N TYR A 117 0.59 -6.76 -11.75
CA TYR A 117 -0.74 -6.18 -11.84
C TYR A 117 -0.66 -4.67 -12.06
N ILE A 118 -1.46 -4.17 -13.01
CA ILE A 118 -1.69 -2.74 -13.23
C ILE A 118 -3.12 -2.47 -12.74
N ASP A 119 -3.26 -1.61 -11.72
CA ASP A 119 -4.60 -1.24 -11.22
C ASP A 119 -5.31 -0.36 -12.26
N GLN A 120 -6.25 -0.96 -12.99
CA GLN A 120 -7.06 -0.26 -13.98
C GLN A 120 -8.17 0.60 -13.33
N ASP A 121 -8.43 0.39 -12.03
CA ASP A 121 -9.42 1.15 -11.25
C ASP A 121 -8.81 2.41 -10.59
N ASP A 122 -7.52 2.66 -10.74
CA ASP A 122 -6.84 3.85 -10.22
C ASP A 122 -7.06 5.04 -11.17
N TRP A 123 -8.19 5.70 -11.00
CA TRP A 123 -8.53 6.92 -11.74
C TRP A 123 -8.33 8.17 -10.88
N GLN A 124 -8.13 9.29 -11.51
CA GLN A 124 -7.95 10.58 -10.85
C GLN A 124 -8.73 11.69 -11.54
N ILE A 125 -9.08 12.73 -10.81
CA ILE A 125 -9.64 13.95 -11.37
C ILE A 125 -8.54 14.86 -11.92
N THR A 126 -8.88 15.68 -12.91
CA THR A 126 -7.97 16.72 -13.41
C THR A 126 -7.80 17.83 -12.38
N LYS A 127 -6.68 18.56 -12.46
CA LYS A 127 -6.47 19.74 -11.62
C LYS A 127 -7.56 20.79 -11.81
N LEU A 128 -8.03 20.99 -13.03
CA LEU A 128 -9.08 21.95 -13.34
C LEU A 128 -10.39 21.62 -12.62
N LEU A 129 -10.79 20.34 -12.61
CA LEU A 129 -11.98 19.87 -11.89
C LEU A 129 -11.79 20.04 -10.38
N PHE A 130 -10.62 19.68 -9.85
CA PHE A 130 -10.32 19.91 -8.44
C PHE A 130 -10.44 21.38 -8.04
N ASP A 131 -9.83 22.29 -8.81
CA ASP A 131 -9.86 23.73 -8.54
C ASP A 131 -11.31 24.29 -8.56
N HIS A 132 -12.16 23.78 -9.47
CA HIS A 132 -13.57 24.13 -9.52
C HIS A 132 -14.33 23.65 -8.27
N VAL A 133 -14.15 22.40 -7.91
CA VAL A 133 -14.78 21.76 -6.74
C VAL A 133 -14.33 22.45 -5.45
N ASN A 134 -13.05 22.69 -5.29
CA ASN A 134 -12.50 23.31 -4.09
C ASN A 134 -12.93 24.78 -3.94
N ARG A 135 -13.18 25.49 -5.04
CA ARG A 135 -13.74 26.86 -5.01
C ARG A 135 -15.18 26.86 -4.57
N LYS A 136 -15.95 25.85 -4.98
CA LYS A 136 -17.40 25.81 -4.75
C LYS A 136 -17.76 25.24 -3.37
N TRP A 137 -17.05 24.24 -2.90
CA TRP A 137 -17.35 23.47 -1.67
C TRP A 137 -16.18 23.39 -0.68
N GLY A 138 -15.07 24.07 -0.97
CA GLY A 138 -13.89 24.08 -0.13
C GLY A 138 -13.91 25.15 0.98
N PRO A 139 -12.77 25.30 1.71
CA PRO A 139 -11.54 24.58 1.43
C PRO A 139 -11.63 23.10 1.79
N LEU A 140 -11.21 22.23 0.87
CA LEU A 140 -11.03 20.82 1.15
C LEU A 140 -9.73 20.62 1.93
N THR A 141 -9.73 19.74 2.93
CA THR A 141 -8.62 19.63 3.89
C THR A 141 -7.76 18.38 3.70
N ILE A 142 -8.35 17.29 3.18
CA ILE A 142 -7.65 16.02 2.99
C ILE A 142 -8.21 15.25 1.79
N ASP A 143 -7.30 14.62 1.01
CA ASP A 143 -7.63 13.73 -0.10
C ASP A 143 -7.58 12.27 0.38
N ARG A 144 -8.74 11.60 0.46
CA ARG A 144 -8.85 10.28 1.11
C ARG A 144 -8.44 9.11 0.23
N PHE A 145 -8.39 9.28 -1.09
CA PHE A 145 -8.14 8.18 -2.02
C PHE A 145 -7.06 8.55 -3.04
N ALA A 146 -5.89 8.94 -2.55
CA ALA A 146 -4.79 9.38 -3.38
C ALA A 146 -3.48 8.63 -3.07
N ASN A 147 -2.49 8.85 -3.89
CA ASN A 147 -1.11 8.48 -3.67
C ASN A 147 -0.22 9.71 -3.92
N ASN A 148 1.08 9.58 -3.74
CA ASN A 148 2.03 10.69 -3.92
C ASN A 148 2.10 11.24 -5.35
N GLU A 149 1.60 10.51 -6.35
CA GLU A 149 1.62 10.92 -7.76
C GLU A 149 0.34 11.67 -8.17
N ASN A 150 -0.82 11.31 -7.56
CA ASN A 150 -2.12 11.81 -7.98
C ASN A 150 -2.82 12.71 -6.95
N ALA A 151 -2.29 12.86 -5.74
CA ALA A 151 -2.88 13.68 -4.67
C ALA A 151 -3.12 15.14 -5.11
N LYS A 152 -4.30 15.67 -4.79
CA LYS A 152 -4.69 17.05 -5.08
C LYS A 152 -4.46 17.98 -3.87
N LEU A 153 -4.25 17.42 -2.70
CA LEU A 153 -3.98 18.12 -1.46
C LEU A 153 -2.67 17.64 -0.84
N LYS A 154 -2.04 18.48 -0.01
CA LYS A 154 -0.82 18.11 0.73
C LYS A 154 -1.06 16.98 1.71
N ARG A 155 -2.24 16.96 2.34
CA ARG A 155 -2.69 15.89 3.24
C ARG A 155 -3.49 14.90 2.42
N PHE A 156 -3.08 13.65 2.45
CA PHE A 156 -3.81 12.59 1.75
C PHE A 156 -3.66 11.24 2.46
N ASN A 157 -4.60 10.35 2.20
CA ASN A 157 -4.50 8.96 2.59
C ASN A 157 -4.32 8.08 1.36
N SER A 158 -3.34 7.22 1.41
CA SER A 158 -3.09 6.24 0.36
C SER A 158 -3.65 4.86 0.73
N LYS A 159 -3.91 4.07 -0.29
CA LYS A 159 -4.34 2.68 -0.09
C LYS A 159 -3.21 1.83 0.50
N PHE A 160 -1.98 2.07 0.06
CA PHE A 160 -0.75 1.38 0.47
C PHE A 160 0.29 2.40 0.90
N SER A 161 1.40 1.93 1.49
CA SER A 161 2.52 2.80 1.84
C SER A 161 3.03 3.55 0.61
N CYS A 162 3.17 4.87 0.72
CA CYS A 162 3.83 5.71 -0.27
C CYS A 162 4.40 6.97 0.42
N PRO A 163 5.38 7.65 -0.21
CA PRO A 163 5.92 8.89 0.32
C PRO A 163 4.83 9.92 0.62
N ASP A 164 5.01 10.67 1.71
CA ASP A 164 4.16 11.80 2.13
C ASP A 164 2.71 11.44 2.48
N THR A 165 2.33 10.16 2.49
CA THR A 165 1.00 9.77 2.96
C THR A 165 0.84 10.06 4.45
N GLU A 166 -0.25 10.72 4.84
CA GLU A 166 -0.57 10.97 6.25
C GLU A 166 -0.98 9.68 6.96
N ALA A 167 -1.70 8.79 6.26
CA ALA A 167 -2.07 7.48 6.77
C ALA A 167 -2.44 6.54 5.63
N MET A 168 -2.33 5.26 5.89
CA MET A 168 -2.76 4.20 4.97
C MET A 168 -4.20 3.79 5.25
N ASP A 169 -4.89 3.37 4.19
CA ASP A 169 -6.29 2.92 4.18
C ASP A 169 -7.26 3.95 4.79
N ALA A 170 -7.83 4.78 3.91
CA ALA A 170 -8.80 5.81 4.27
C ALA A 170 -9.97 5.27 5.12
N PHE A 171 -10.34 4.00 4.95
CA PHE A 171 -11.47 3.42 5.68
C PHE A 171 -11.16 3.16 7.16
N THR A 172 -9.88 3.08 7.54
CA THR A 172 -9.44 2.94 8.93
C THR A 172 -9.33 4.29 9.64
N GLN A 173 -9.41 5.41 8.90
CA GLN A 173 -9.26 6.76 9.43
C GLN A 173 -10.60 7.34 9.88
N ASP A 174 -10.55 8.29 10.82
CA ASP A 174 -11.71 9.13 11.14
C ASP A 174 -11.85 10.23 10.06
N TRP A 175 -13.08 10.43 9.57
CA TRP A 175 -13.40 11.43 8.56
C TRP A 175 -14.12 12.64 9.14
N LYS A 176 -14.41 12.64 10.44
CA LYS A 176 -15.05 13.75 11.14
C LYS A 176 -14.10 14.96 11.21
N ASN A 177 -14.69 16.14 11.33
CA ASN A 177 -13.96 17.41 11.48
C ASN A 177 -13.01 17.74 10.29
N GLU A 178 -13.17 17.07 9.18
CA GLU A 178 -12.44 17.32 7.93
C GLU A 178 -13.43 17.63 6.81
N ASN A 179 -13.03 18.48 5.88
CA ASN A 179 -13.73 18.64 4.61
C ASN A 179 -13.06 17.75 3.57
N ASN A 180 -13.60 16.54 3.41
CA ASN A 180 -12.96 15.43 2.71
C ASN A 180 -13.12 15.54 1.19
N LEU A 181 -12.02 15.36 0.44
CA LEU A 181 -12.06 15.03 -0.98
C LEU A 181 -12.13 13.51 -1.12
N LEU A 182 -13.20 13.02 -1.75
CA LEU A 182 -13.48 11.59 -1.89
C LEU A 182 -13.54 11.23 -3.39
N VAL A 183 -12.46 10.68 -3.92
CA VAL A 183 -12.32 10.21 -5.32
C VAL A 183 -11.99 8.71 -5.30
N PRO A 184 -12.90 7.86 -4.82
CA PRO A 184 -12.60 6.45 -4.60
C PRO A 184 -12.54 5.65 -5.90
N PRO A 185 -11.81 4.52 -5.93
CA PRO A 185 -11.99 3.49 -6.95
C PRO A 185 -13.45 3.06 -7.08
N VAL A 186 -13.88 2.72 -8.29
CA VAL A 186 -15.31 2.40 -8.58
C VAL A 186 -15.85 1.32 -7.65
N LYS A 187 -15.06 0.27 -7.40
CA LYS A 187 -15.41 -0.84 -6.49
C LYS A 187 -15.66 -0.42 -5.04
N ASP A 188 -15.09 0.70 -4.61
CA ASP A 188 -15.16 1.18 -3.22
C ASP A 188 -16.29 2.22 -3.00
N ILE A 189 -16.96 2.70 -4.06
CA ILE A 189 -17.99 3.75 -3.97
C ILE A 189 -19.08 3.40 -2.95
N ILE A 190 -19.62 2.19 -2.99
CA ILE A 190 -20.65 1.73 -2.05
C ILE A 190 -20.17 1.78 -0.59
N LYS A 191 -18.91 1.37 -0.37
CA LYS A 191 -18.29 1.40 0.95
C LYS A 191 -18.11 2.84 1.46
N VAL A 192 -17.73 3.75 0.57
CA VAL A 192 -17.62 5.20 0.87
C VAL A 192 -18.97 5.76 1.28
N ILE A 193 -20.03 5.52 0.50
CA ILE A 193 -21.39 6.00 0.80
C ILE A 193 -21.86 5.48 2.15
N ARG A 194 -21.62 4.20 2.47
CA ARG A 194 -21.95 3.64 3.79
C ARG A 194 -21.21 4.36 4.92
N LYS A 195 -19.91 4.64 4.75
CA LYS A 195 -19.11 5.35 5.76
C LYS A 195 -19.57 6.80 5.94
N ILE A 196 -19.96 7.50 4.87
CA ILE A 196 -20.57 8.84 4.94
C ILE A 196 -21.87 8.80 5.75
N ASN A 197 -22.76 7.86 5.45
CA ASN A 197 -24.07 7.76 6.10
C ASN A 197 -24.00 7.33 7.57
N GLN A 198 -22.96 6.61 7.98
CA GLN A 198 -22.73 6.17 9.37
C GLN A 198 -22.04 7.23 10.24
N GLY A 199 -21.37 8.20 9.62
CA GLY A 199 -20.64 9.24 10.31
C GLY A 199 -21.20 10.63 10.02
N ASN A 200 -20.91 11.61 10.85
CA ASN A 200 -21.14 13.01 10.51
C ASN A 200 -19.96 13.51 9.65
N VAL A 201 -19.95 13.12 8.38
CA VAL A 201 -18.86 13.37 7.43
C VAL A 201 -19.21 14.51 6.51
N GLN A 202 -18.36 15.52 6.47
CA GLN A 202 -18.40 16.61 5.50
C GLN A 202 -17.41 16.35 4.38
N GLY A 203 -17.75 16.66 3.12
CA GLY A 203 -16.84 16.52 1.99
C GLY A 203 -17.53 16.49 0.64
N VAL A 204 -16.75 16.26 -0.39
CA VAL A 204 -17.21 16.14 -1.78
C VAL A 204 -16.85 14.77 -2.30
N LEU A 205 -17.85 14.00 -2.68
CA LEU A 205 -17.69 12.72 -3.36
C LEU A 205 -17.77 12.93 -4.87
N ILE A 206 -16.74 12.56 -5.58
CA ILE A 206 -16.67 12.59 -7.04
C ILE A 206 -16.66 11.16 -7.55
N ILE A 207 -17.56 10.85 -8.44
CA ILE A 207 -17.70 9.52 -9.06
C ILE A 207 -17.85 9.68 -10.58
N PRO A 208 -17.45 8.67 -11.37
CA PRO A 208 -17.74 8.65 -12.80
C PRO A 208 -19.26 8.65 -13.05
N PHE A 209 -19.66 9.30 -14.11
CA PHE A 209 -21.02 9.22 -14.64
C PHE A 209 -21.04 8.21 -15.78
N TRP A 210 -21.92 7.20 -15.70
CA TRP A 210 -22.14 6.21 -16.75
C TRP A 210 -23.61 5.79 -16.89
#